data_e65bec2926320f3e15e72a2498a0aaef
#
_entry.id   e65bec2926320f3e15e72a2498a0aaef
#
_cell.length_a   1.000
_cell.length_b   1.000
_cell.length_c   1.000
_cell.angle_alpha   90.00
_cell.angle_beta   90.00
_cell.angle_gamma   90.00
#
_symmetry.space_group_name_H-M   'P 1'
#
loop_
_entity.id
_entity.type
_entity.pdbx_description
1 polymer ?
#
loop_
_entity_poly.entity_id
_entity_poly.type
_entity_poly.pdbx_seq_one_letter_code
_entity_poly.pdbx_strand_id
1 'polypeptide(L)' 'MQIVQREFFRSARGPTPKDEDVWRLVFDCGTKRLVVRHEWETNSHSGVEEFDLDEFLAQEGAAQTALIDELFHRVEVDS' A
#
# COMPACT_ATOMS: atom_id res chain seq x y z
N MET A 1 -13.32 -14.95 9.75
CA MET A 1 -12.04 -14.28 9.44
C MET A 1 -12.31 -12.87 8.91
N GLN A 2 -11.64 -11.90 9.44
CA GLN A 2 -11.88 -10.52 9.08
C GLN A 2 -10.59 -9.86 8.63
N ILE A 3 -10.68 -9.14 7.54
CA ILE A 3 -9.56 -8.41 6.98
C ILE A 3 -9.97 -6.94 6.82
N VAL A 4 -9.12 -6.05 7.31
CA VAL A 4 -9.31 -4.61 7.16
C VAL A 4 -8.22 -4.10 6.23
N GLN A 5 -8.60 -3.33 5.23
CA GLN A 5 -7.60 -2.82 4.31
C GLN A 5 -7.90 -1.37 3.93
N ARG A 6 -6.83 -0.65 3.59
CA ARG A 6 -6.95 0.75 3.26
C ARG A 6 -5.93 1.10 2.19
N GLU A 7 -6.38 1.71 1.13
CA GLU A 7 -5.50 2.21 0.08
C GLU A 7 -4.79 3.46 0.59
N PHE A 8 -3.46 3.51 0.43
CA PHE A 8 -2.70 4.68 0.87
C PHE A 8 -1.94 5.34 -0.27
N PHE A 9 -1.80 4.68 -1.40
CA PHE A 9 -1.07 5.27 -2.51
C PHE A 9 -1.53 4.64 -3.82
N ARG A 10 -1.57 5.47 -4.87
CA ARG A 10 -1.94 5.03 -6.20
C ARG A 10 -1.10 5.81 -7.21
N SER A 11 -0.61 5.13 -8.23
CA SER A 11 0.25 5.73 -9.22
C SER A 11 -0.12 5.21 -10.60
N ALA A 12 -0.05 6.09 -11.59
CA ALA A 12 -0.24 5.67 -12.98
C ALA A 12 1.02 4.93 -13.44
N ARG A 13 0.80 3.79 -14.07
CA ARG A 13 1.91 2.98 -14.58
C ARG A 13 2.18 3.27 -16.04
N GLY A 14 1.15 3.62 -16.79
CA GLY A 14 1.30 3.85 -18.21
C GLY A 14 0.38 4.96 -18.71
N PRO A 15 0.31 5.15 -20.02
CA PRO A 15 -0.43 6.26 -20.60
C PRO A 15 -1.94 6.12 -20.55
N THR A 16 -2.44 4.92 -20.29
CA THR A 16 -3.88 4.71 -20.21
C THR A 16 -4.34 4.72 -18.76
N PRO A 17 -5.60 5.14 -18.51
CA PRO A 17 -6.13 5.14 -17.15
C PRO A 17 -6.20 3.76 -16.50
N LYS A 18 -6.13 2.70 -17.28
CA LYS A 18 -6.18 1.34 -16.76
C LYS A 18 -4.85 0.84 -16.23
N ASP A 19 -3.77 1.49 -16.63
CA ASP A 19 -2.44 1.05 -16.22
C ASP A 19 -2.07 1.76 -14.92
N GLU A 20 -2.25 1.06 -13.80
CA GLU A 20 -1.99 1.68 -12.52
C GLU A 20 -1.45 0.71 -11.50
N ASP A 21 -0.78 1.29 -10.51
CA ASP A 21 -0.31 0.57 -9.33
C ASP A 21 -1.08 1.10 -8.13
N VAL A 22 -1.52 0.20 -7.27
CA VAL A 22 -2.26 0.54 -6.06
C VAL A 22 -1.59 -0.14 -4.88
N TRP A 23 -1.35 0.61 -3.81
CA TRP A 23 -0.79 0.07 -2.58
C TRP A 23 -1.81 0.18 -1.46
N ARG A 24 -2.03 -0.93 -0.77
CA ARG A 24 -2.96 -1.01 0.34
C ARG A 24 -2.28 -1.54 1.59
N LEU A 25 -2.69 -0.99 2.71
CA LEU A 25 -2.30 -1.53 4.01
C LEU A 25 -3.37 -2.54 4.40
N VAL A 26 -2.97 -3.77 4.69
CA VAL A 26 -3.90 -4.85 4.96
C VAL A 26 -3.62 -5.44 6.33
N PHE A 27 -4.63 -5.48 7.18
CA PHE A 27 -4.53 -6.09 8.50
C PHE A 27 -5.45 -7.30 8.56
N ASP A 28 -4.86 -8.46 8.85
CA ASP A 28 -5.60 -9.69 9.05
C ASP A 28 -5.90 -9.83 10.54
N CYS A 29 -7.15 -9.65 10.90
CA CYS A 29 -7.55 -9.68 12.30
C CYS A 29 -7.41 -11.06 12.92
N GLY A 30 -7.48 -12.11 12.11
CA GLY A 30 -7.34 -13.47 12.61
C GLY A 30 -5.93 -13.80 13.03
N THR A 31 -4.95 -13.46 12.22
CA THR A 31 -3.55 -13.74 12.51
C THR A 31 -2.83 -12.56 13.17
N LYS A 32 -3.49 -11.41 13.25
CA LYS A 32 -2.89 -10.18 13.78
C LYS A 32 -1.70 -9.74 12.95
N ARG A 33 -1.76 -9.97 11.67
CA ARG A 33 -0.66 -9.66 10.77
C ARG A 33 -0.96 -8.44 9.94
N LEU A 34 0.03 -7.55 9.82
CA LEU A 34 -0.08 -6.32 9.05
C LEU A 34 0.88 -6.41 7.88
N VAL A 35 0.36 -6.27 6.67
CA VAL A 35 1.17 -6.37 5.46
C VAL A 35 0.80 -5.24 4.50
N VAL A 36 1.69 -4.98 3.55
CA VAL A 36 1.42 -4.04 2.47
C VAL A 36 1.16 -4.85 1.21
N ARG A 37 0.07 -4.56 0.55
CA ARG A 37 -0.28 -5.21 -0.71
C ARG A 37 -0.10 -4.23 -1.85
N HIS A 38 0.66 -4.64 -2.86
CA HIS A 38 0.84 -3.88 -4.08
C HIS A 38 0.15 -4.62 -5.21
N GLU A 39 -0.83 -3.97 -5.82
CA GLU A 39 -1.56 -4.52 -6.95
C GLU A 39 -1.23 -3.69 -8.17
N TRP A 40 -1.08 -4.35 -9.31
CA TRP A 40 -0.85 -3.61 -10.54
C TRP A 40 -1.73 -4.18 -11.64
N GLU A 41 -2.08 -3.30 -12.58
CA GLU A 41 -2.85 -3.69 -13.73
C GLU A 41 -2.31 -2.96 -14.95
N THR A 42 -2.09 -3.71 -16.03
CA THR A 42 -1.73 -3.15 -17.31
C THR A 42 -2.63 -3.75 -18.37
N ASN A 43 -2.47 -3.31 -19.61
CA ASN A 43 -3.31 -3.78 -20.70
C ASN A 43 -3.34 -5.31 -20.83
N SER A 44 -2.26 -5.97 -20.53
CA SER A 44 -2.13 -7.40 -20.76
C SER A 44 -1.78 -8.20 -19.51
N HIS A 45 -1.47 -7.53 -18.41
CA HIS A 45 -1.03 -8.19 -17.20
C HIS A 45 -1.62 -7.57 -15.97
N SER A 46 -1.88 -8.41 -14.99
CA SER A 46 -2.23 -7.93 -13.66
C SER A 46 -1.53 -8.82 -12.65
N GLY A 47 -1.31 -8.30 -11.46
CA GLY A 47 -0.63 -9.07 -10.45
C GLY A 47 -0.76 -8.43 -9.08
N VAL A 48 -0.30 -9.16 -8.07
CA VAL A 48 -0.32 -8.70 -6.71
C VAL A 48 0.92 -9.22 -5.98
N GLU A 49 1.48 -8.37 -5.13
CA GLU A 49 2.59 -8.72 -4.26
C GLU A 49 2.24 -8.29 -2.85
N GLU A 50 2.77 -9.02 -1.87
CA GLU A 50 2.62 -8.66 -0.47
C GLU A 50 3.98 -8.55 0.19
N PHE A 51 4.12 -7.58 1.07
CA PHE A 51 5.35 -7.33 1.80
C PHE A 51 5.03 -7.22 3.27
N ASP A 52 5.90 -7.72 4.12
CA ASP A 52 5.80 -7.39 5.53
C ASP A 52 6.06 -5.90 5.68
N LEU A 53 5.48 -5.30 6.71
CA LEU A 53 5.54 -3.85 6.89
C LEU A 53 6.98 -3.36 6.99
N ASP A 54 7.81 -4.05 7.76
CA ASP A 54 9.20 -3.65 7.92
C ASP A 54 9.99 -3.78 6.63
N GLU A 55 9.73 -4.81 5.84
CA GLU A 55 10.38 -4.96 4.55
C GLU A 55 10.01 -3.84 3.60
N PHE A 56 8.74 -3.48 3.57
CA PHE A 56 8.26 -2.42 2.72
C PHE A 56 8.89 -1.07 3.10
N LEU A 57 8.92 -0.77 4.39
CA LEU A 57 9.45 0.50 4.86
C LEU A 57 10.97 0.60 4.76
N ALA A 58 11.65 -0.53 4.62
CA ALA A 58 13.09 -0.50 4.41
C ALA A 58 13.46 0.00 3.01
N GLN A 59 12.53 -0.01 2.09
CA GLN A 59 12.73 0.54 0.76
C GLN A 59 12.48 2.05 0.80
N GLU A 60 12.99 2.75 -0.20
CA GLU A 60 12.76 4.18 -0.30
C GLU A 60 11.95 4.47 -1.55
N GLY A 61 11.00 5.38 -1.44
CA GLY A 61 10.18 5.75 -2.57
C GLY A 61 8.92 6.47 -2.16
N ALA A 62 8.14 6.88 -3.16
CA ALA A 62 6.93 7.67 -2.93
C ALA A 62 5.87 6.88 -2.16
N ALA A 63 5.75 5.58 -2.43
CA ALA A 63 4.77 4.75 -1.73
C ALA A 63 5.12 4.63 -0.25
N GLN A 64 6.39 4.47 0.08
CA GLN A 64 6.82 4.38 1.46
C GLN A 64 6.56 5.68 2.20
N THR A 65 6.86 6.80 1.56
CA THR A 65 6.60 8.10 2.14
C THR A 65 5.11 8.30 2.40
N ALA A 66 4.27 7.89 1.44
CA ALA A 66 2.83 7.98 1.59
C ALA A 66 2.32 7.15 2.76
N LEU A 67 2.89 5.95 2.95
CA LEU A 67 2.48 5.11 4.05
C LEU A 67 2.87 5.71 5.40
N ILE A 68 4.06 6.23 5.51
CA ILE A 68 4.50 6.86 6.75
C ILE A 68 3.60 8.04 7.08
N ASP A 69 3.28 8.84 6.09
CA ASP A 69 2.39 9.97 6.28
C ASP A 69 1.01 9.52 6.76
N GLU A 70 0.48 8.45 6.17
CA GLU A 70 -0.82 7.92 6.57
C GLU A 70 -0.82 7.40 8.00
N LEU A 71 0.25 6.73 8.40
CA LEU A 71 0.32 6.16 9.73
C LEU A 71 0.52 7.21 10.81
N PHE A 72 1.23 8.27 10.52
CA PHE A 72 1.62 9.24 11.53
C PHE A 72 1.02 10.62 11.34
N HIS A 73 0.12 10.76 10.40
CA HIS A 73 -0.50 12.02 10.09
C HIS A 73 -1.16 12.66 11.31
N ARG A 74 -1.84 11.87 12.11
CA ARG A 74 -2.55 12.39 13.27
C ARG A 74 -1.65 12.81 14.41
N VAL A 75 -0.46 12.24 14.46
CA VAL A 75 0.50 12.58 15.52
C VAL A 75 0.98 14.01 15.37
N GLU A 76 1.12 14.47 14.14
CA GLU A 76 1.58 15.81 13.86
C GLU A 76 0.59 16.89 14.24
N VAL A 77 -0.68 16.54 14.22
CA VAL A 77 -1.74 17.53 14.49
C VAL A 77 -1.70 18.02 15.91
N ASP A 78 -1.19 17.21 16.82
CA ASP A 78 -1.19 17.53 18.24
C ASP A 78 -0.03 18.39 18.69
N SER A 79 0.90 18.64 17.81
CA SER A 79 2.08 19.41 18.19
C SER A 79 1.89 20.89 17.99
#